data_fb2645870d41c09d2f6d1ae3b9dc6afb
#
_entry.id   fb2645870d41c09d2f6d1ae3b9dc6afb
#
_cell.length_a   1.000
_cell.length_b   1.000
_cell.length_c   1.000
_cell.angle_alpha   90.00
_cell.angle_beta   90.00
_cell.angle_gamma   90.00
#
_symmetry.space_group_name_H-M   'P 1'
#
loop_
_entity.id
_entity.type
_entity.pdbx_description
1 polymer ?
#
loop_
_entity_poly.entity_id
_entity_poly.type
_entity_poly.pdbx_seq_one_letter_code
_entity_poly.pdbx_strand_id
1 'polypeptide(L)'
;PFTQGFRQGWGNSHALVEGAYEMLQTLHQRGYKLYAASNSFGHLQRMRLQLAGVLPFFEGTYISMDIGYDKPDRRFYDFALNDAHLSADEVLMVGDSMTTDIIGAQQVGIDTCWFNPTHRPIGTTQPTYEIHDLLSLLTVLP
;
A
#
# COMPACT_ATOMS: atom_id res chain seq x y z
N PRO A 1 0.96 -0.73 -17.36
CA PRO A 1 0.88 0.18 -16.22
C PRO A 1 0.79 -0.60 -14.92
N PHE A 2 1.53 -0.17 -13.93
CA PHE A 2 1.48 -0.77 -12.60
C PHE A 2 0.27 -0.26 -11.85
N THR A 3 -0.42 -1.17 -11.15
CA THR A 3 -1.43 -0.83 -10.16
C THR A 3 -0.81 -0.97 -8.78
N GLN A 4 -1.02 0.01 -7.93
CA GLN A 4 -0.32 0.11 -6.67
C GLN A 4 -1.26 -0.11 -5.50
N GLY A 5 -0.93 -1.09 -4.64
CA GLY A 5 -1.50 -1.19 -3.32
C GLY A 5 -0.66 -0.38 -2.36
N PHE A 6 -1.27 0.56 -1.67
CA PHE A 6 -0.57 1.42 -0.72
C PHE A 6 -1.16 1.27 0.67
N ARG A 7 -0.28 0.99 1.65
CA ARG A 7 -0.64 1.04 3.05
C ARG A 7 0.08 2.19 3.71
N GLN A 8 -0.68 3.01 4.42
CA GLN A 8 -0.14 4.08 5.21
C GLN A 8 -0.31 3.76 6.69
N GLY A 9 0.79 3.79 7.44
CA GLY A 9 0.74 3.69 8.89
C GLY A 9 0.24 4.99 9.47
N TRP A 10 -0.96 4.98 10.03
CA TRP A 10 -1.55 6.12 10.70
C TRP A 10 -1.37 5.96 12.19
N GLY A 11 -0.95 7.02 12.87
CA GLY A 11 -1.17 7.15 14.29
C GLY A 11 -2.63 7.49 14.57
N ASN A 12 -2.91 8.06 15.73
CA ASN A 12 -4.26 8.46 16.11
C ASN A 12 -4.68 9.81 15.50
N SER A 13 -3.91 10.35 14.57
CA SER A 13 -4.17 11.63 13.93
C SER A 13 -4.53 11.47 12.46
N HIS A 14 -5.08 12.52 11.86
CA HIS A 14 -5.38 12.56 10.43
C HIS A 14 -4.16 12.97 9.59
N ALA A 15 -3.00 13.13 10.23
CA ALA A 15 -1.81 13.59 9.55
C ALA A 15 -1.24 12.51 8.64
N LEU A 16 -0.95 12.89 7.42
CA LEU A 16 -0.26 12.04 6.48
C LEU A 16 1.23 11.99 6.81
N VAL A 17 1.87 10.85 6.46
CA VAL A 17 3.32 10.77 6.40
C VAL A 17 3.82 11.81 5.38
N GLU A 18 4.95 12.44 5.68
CA GLU A 18 5.52 13.47 4.82
C GLU A 18 5.68 12.97 3.38
N GLY A 19 5.21 13.78 2.44
CA GLY A 19 5.27 13.48 1.02
C GLY A 19 4.14 12.60 0.51
N ALA A 20 3.27 12.07 1.38
CA ALA A 20 2.22 11.14 0.97
C ALA A 20 1.21 11.78 0.02
N TYR A 21 0.71 12.97 0.33
CA TYR A 21 -0.26 13.65 -0.52
C TYR A 21 0.31 13.91 -1.91
N GLU A 22 1.50 14.48 -1.97
CA GLU A 22 2.17 14.80 -3.23
C GLU A 22 2.44 13.54 -4.06
N MET A 23 2.92 12.48 -3.40
CA MET A 23 3.17 11.20 -4.06
C MET A 23 1.88 10.63 -4.66
N LEU A 24 0.81 10.57 -3.88
CA LEU A 24 -0.48 10.03 -4.33
C LEU A 24 -1.05 10.86 -5.48
N GLN A 25 -1.02 12.18 -5.34
CA GLN A 25 -1.50 13.08 -6.39
C GLN A 25 -0.72 12.89 -7.69
N THR A 26 0.59 12.81 -7.61
CA THR A 26 1.45 12.67 -8.79
C THR A 26 1.23 11.32 -9.48
N LEU A 27 1.14 10.24 -8.72
CA LEU A 27 0.86 8.92 -9.29
C LEU A 27 -0.52 8.87 -9.94
N HIS A 28 -1.51 9.48 -9.29
CA HIS A 28 -2.86 9.57 -9.86
C HIS A 28 -2.84 10.34 -11.19
N GLN A 29 -2.12 11.45 -11.24
CA GLN A 29 -1.97 12.25 -12.47
C GLN A 29 -1.24 11.49 -13.57
N ARG A 30 -0.32 10.59 -13.21
CA ARG A 30 0.39 9.74 -14.18
C ARG A 30 -0.46 8.57 -14.68
N GLY A 31 -1.68 8.42 -14.17
CA GLY A 31 -2.61 7.36 -14.60
C GLY A 31 -2.50 6.06 -13.84
N TYR A 32 -1.74 6.00 -12.74
CA TYR A 32 -1.70 4.81 -11.89
C TYR A 32 -3.01 4.65 -11.13
N LYS A 33 -3.47 3.41 -11.05
CA LYS A 33 -4.60 3.05 -10.19
C LYS A 33 -4.07 2.75 -8.79
N LEU A 34 -4.61 3.45 -7.80
CA LEU A 34 -4.15 3.36 -6.42
C LEU A 34 -5.20 2.66 -5.56
N TYR A 35 -4.72 1.78 -4.68
CA TYR A 35 -5.57 1.06 -3.74
C TYR A 35 -4.96 1.16 -2.35
N ALA A 36 -5.82 1.34 -1.35
CA ALA A 36 -5.38 1.31 0.05
C ALA A 36 -5.62 -0.09 0.61
N ALA A 37 -4.61 -0.64 1.29
CA ALA A 37 -4.68 -1.95 1.91
C ALA A 37 -4.30 -1.83 3.39
N SER A 38 -5.22 -2.18 4.30
CA SER A 38 -5.06 -1.90 5.74
C SER A 38 -5.62 -3.01 6.61
N ASN A 39 -4.93 -3.30 7.71
CA ASN A 39 -5.46 -4.11 8.81
C ASN A 39 -6.18 -3.19 9.80
N SER A 40 -7.46 -2.91 9.57
CA SER A 40 -8.18 -1.88 10.32
C SER A 40 -9.69 -2.08 10.23
N PHE A 41 -10.44 -1.23 10.91
CA PHE A 41 -11.89 -1.10 10.75
C PHE A 41 -12.20 -0.27 9.50
N GLY A 42 -13.10 -0.77 8.64
CA GLY A 42 -13.35 -0.18 7.34
C GLY A 42 -13.78 1.27 7.36
N HIS A 43 -14.83 1.59 8.12
CA HIS A 43 -15.35 2.97 8.16
C HIS A 43 -14.35 3.95 8.79
N LEU A 44 -13.59 3.49 9.79
CA LEU A 44 -12.61 4.33 10.46
C LEU A 44 -11.45 4.67 9.52
N GLN A 45 -10.96 3.68 8.78
CA GLN A 45 -9.87 3.90 7.83
C GLN A 45 -10.30 4.79 6.67
N ARG A 46 -11.49 4.56 6.12
CA ARG A 46 -12.02 5.42 5.05
C ARG A 46 -12.22 6.85 5.53
N MET A 47 -12.73 7.03 6.75
CA MET A 47 -12.88 8.36 7.35
C MET A 47 -11.54 9.08 7.49
N ARG A 48 -10.50 8.38 7.93
CA ARG A 48 -9.14 8.95 8.05
C ARG A 48 -8.60 9.39 6.69
N LEU A 49 -8.78 8.57 5.66
CA LEU A 49 -8.35 8.91 4.30
C LEU A 49 -9.13 10.11 3.77
N GLN A 50 -10.42 10.19 4.06
CA GLN A 50 -11.26 11.32 3.67
C GLN A 50 -10.84 12.61 4.37
N LEU A 51 -10.62 12.56 5.67
CA LEU A 51 -10.19 13.73 6.45
C LEU A 51 -8.80 14.22 6.02
N ALA A 52 -7.93 13.32 5.60
CA ALA A 52 -6.62 13.66 5.06
C ALA A 52 -6.69 14.19 3.61
N GLY A 53 -7.86 14.13 2.96
CA GLY A 53 -8.06 14.63 1.61
C GLY A 53 -7.51 13.71 0.51
N VAL A 54 -7.20 12.45 0.82
CA VAL A 54 -6.57 11.53 -0.14
C VAL A 54 -7.50 10.43 -0.64
N LEU A 55 -8.67 10.26 -0.02
CA LEU A 55 -9.61 9.20 -0.43
C LEU A 55 -9.93 9.21 -1.92
N PRO A 56 -10.14 10.39 -2.57
CA PRO A 56 -10.46 10.40 -4.00
C PRO A 56 -9.36 9.87 -4.92
N PHE A 57 -8.12 9.74 -4.44
CA PHE A 57 -7.04 9.19 -5.25
C PHE A 57 -7.12 7.67 -5.38
N PHE A 58 -7.88 7.00 -4.51
CA PHE A 58 -7.94 5.55 -4.47
C PHE A 58 -9.12 5.02 -5.27
N GLU A 59 -8.85 4.01 -6.12
CA GLU A 59 -9.89 3.26 -6.83
C GLU A 59 -10.68 2.35 -5.89
N GLY A 60 -10.04 1.87 -4.82
CA GLY A 60 -10.66 1.01 -3.83
C GLY A 60 -9.88 0.94 -2.54
N THR A 61 -10.55 0.47 -1.49
CA THR A 61 -9.96 0.26 -0.18
C THR A 61 -10.17 -1.21 0.22
N TYR A 62 -9.07 -1.89 0.53
CA TYR A 62 -9.08 -3.29 0.97
C TYR A 62 -8.69 -3.32 2.44
N ILE A 63 -9.67 -3.62 3.28
CA ILE A 63 -9.55 -3.47 4.73
C ILE A 63 -9.90 -4.79 5.39
N SER A 64 -9.05 -5.25 6.31
CA SER A 64 -9.14 -6.57 6.91
C SER A 64 -10.48 -6.87 7.54
N MET A 65 -11.08 -5.93 8.24
CA MET A 65 -12.37 -6.14 8.90
C MET A 65 -13.52 -6.32 7.90
N ASP A 66 -13.41 -5.73 6.71
CA ASP A 66 -14.41 -5.91 5.64
C ASP A 66 -14.22 -7.26 4.93
N ILE A 67 -12.98 -7.70 4.77
CA ILE A 67 -12.62 -8.90 4.01
C ILE A 67 -12.75 -10.17 4.86
N GLY A 68 -12.43 -10.06 6.15
CA GLY A 68 -12.43 -11.20 7.06
C GLY A 68 -11.06 -11.86 7.24
N TYR A 69 -10.03 -11.36 6.62
CA TYR A 69 -8.65 -11.84 6.74
C TYR A 69 -7.69 -10.68 6.89
N ASP A 70 -6.70 -10.83 7.76
CA ASP A 70 -5.67 -9.81 8.01
C ASP A 70 -4.42 -10.11 7.18
N LYS A 71 -3.74 -9.06 6.70
CA LYS A 71 -2.39 -9.23 6.18
C LYS A 71 -1.49 -9.77 7.32
N PRO A 72 -0.59 -10.72 7.12
CA PRO A 72 -0.08 -11.21 5.84
C PRO A 72 -0.79 -12.45 5.30
N ASP A 73 -2.00 -12.77 5.77
CA ASP A 73 -2.74 -13.93 5.27
C ASP A 73 -2.90 -13.83 3.76
N ARG A 74 -2.53 -14.90 3.06
CA ARG A 74 -2.63 -14.98 1.61
C ARG A 74 -4.02 -14.63 1.10
N ARG A 75 -5.07 -15.02 1.84
CA ARG A 75 -6.45 -14.81 1.45
C ARG A 75 -6.84 -13.33 1.37
N PHE A 76 -6.18 -12.47 2.16
CA PHE A 76 -6.35 -11.02 2.04
C PHE A 76 -5.93 -10.54 0.64
N TYR A 77 -4.73 -10.94 0.22
CA TYR A 77 -4.19 -10.53 -1.08
C TYR A 77 -4.94 -11.15 -2.26
N ASP A 78 -5.31 -12.44 -2.14
CA ASP A 78 -6.10 -13.11 -3.18
C ASP A 78 -7.45 -12.42 -3.36
N PHE A 79 -8.11 -12.04 -2.27
CA PHE A 79 -9.36 -11.29 -2.35
C PHE A 79 -9.18 -9.96 -3.07
N ALA A 80 -8.16 -9.20 -2.69
CA ALA A 80 -7.91 -7.87 -3.28
C ALA A 80 -7.61 -7.96 -4.78
N LEU A 81 -6.78 -8.90 -5.18
CA LEU A 81 -6.47 -9.12 -6.59
C LEU A 81 -7.71 -9.52 -7.39
N ASN A 82 -8.51 -10.44 -6.87
CA ASN A 82 -9.72 -10.88 -7.55
C ASN A 82 -10.75 -9.76 -7.67
N ASP A 83 -10.98 -9.02 -6.60
CA ASP A 83 -11.94 -7.93 -6.60
C ASP A 83 -11.55 -6.79 -7.55
N ALA A 84 -10.26 -6.49 -7.61
CA ALA A 84 -9.73 -5.45 -8.49
C ALA A 84 -9.55 -5.93 -9.94
N HIS A 85 -9.75 -7.22 -10.21
CA HIS A 85 -9.52 -7.84 -11.53
C HIS A 85 -8.07 -7.66 -12.02
N LEU A 86 -7.11 -7.86 -11.10
CA LEU A 86 -5.69 -7.71 -11.37
C LEU A 86 -4.95 -9.02 -11.13
N SER A 87 -3.88 -9.23 -11.89
CA SER A 87 -2.91 -10.28 -11.62
C SER A 87 -1.75 -9.72 -10.80
N ALA A 88 -1.04 -10.60 -10.09
CA ALA A 88 0.03 -10.19 -9.19
C ALA A 88 1.15 -9.41 -9.90
N ASP A 89 1.43 -9.74 -11.15
CA ASP A 89 2.47 -9.07 -11.95
C ASP A 89 2.10 -7.64 -12.39
N GLU A 90 0.85 -7.25 -12.20
CA GLU A 90 0.38 -5.90 -12.51
C GLU A 90 0.44 -4.95 -11.31
N VAL A 91 0.82 -5.44 -10.12
CA VAL A 91 0.67 -4.72 -8.85
C VAL A 91 2.03 -4.55 -8.17
N LEU A 92 2.23 -3.38 -7.58
CA LEU A 92 3.32 -3.13 -6.65
C LEU A 92 2.72 -2.85 -5.27
N MET A 93 3.16 -3.61 -4.26
CA MET A 93 2.77 -3.37 -2.87
C MET A 93 3.78 -2.45 -2.21
N VAL A 94 3.32 -1.31 -1.73
CA VAL A 94 4.14 -0.35 -0.99
C VAL A 94 3.70 -0.36 0.46
N GLY A 95 4.62 -0.60 1.38
CA GLY A 95 4.29 -0.61 2.80
C GLY A 95 5.51 -0.56 3.70
N ASP A 96 5.26 -0.29 4.97
CA ASP A 96 6.30 -0.14 5.98
C ASP A 96 6.53 -1.42 6.81
N SER A 97 5.57 -2.32 6.82
CA SER A 97 5.69 -3.56 7.59
C SER A 97 6.30 -4.68 6.75
N MET A 98 7.49 -5.11 7.15
CA MET A 98 8.15 -6.24 6.48
C MET A 98 7.27 -7.49 6.51
N THR A 99 6.62 -7.77 7.65
CA THR A 99 5.83 -8.99 7.83
C THR A 99 4.51 -8.95 7.09
N THR A 100 3.70 -7.91 7.33
CA THR A 100 2.32 -7.86 6.81
C THR A 100 2.29 -7.43 5.35
N ASP A 101 3.11 -6.47 4.96
CA ASP A 101 3.07 -5.89 3.62
C ASP A 101 4.01 -6.60 2.67
N ILE A 102 5.28 -6.70 3.02
CA ILE A 102 6.30 -7.19 2.09
C ILE A 102 6.23 -8.71 1.96
N ILE A 103 6.37 -9.43 3.07
CA ILE A 103 6.29 -10.90 3.05
C ILE A 103 4.91 -11.34 2.59
N GLY A 104 3.85 -10.69 3.07
CA GLY A 104 2.49 -11.02 2.67
C GLY A 104 2.27 -10.93 1.17
N ALA A 105 2.69 -9.83 0.56
CA ALA A 105 2.53 -9.63 -0.89
C ALA A 105 3.40 -10.61 -1.69
N GLN A 106 4.61 -10.87 -1.24
CA GLN A 106 5.51 -11.79 -1.95
C GLN A 106 4.98 -13.22 -2.02
N GLN A 107 4.21 -13.65 -1.02
CA GLN A 107 3.61 -14.99 -1.01
C GLN A 107 2.69 -15.23 -2.20
N VAL A 108 2.10 -14.18 -2.75
CA VAL A 108 1.20 -14.27 -3.90
C VAL A 108 1.85 -13.77 -5.20
N GLY A 109 3.14 -13.49 -5.18
CA GLY A 109 3.89 -13.10 -6.37
C GLY A 109 3.83 -11.62 -6.72
N ILE A 110 3.43 -10.77 -5.79
CA ILE A 110 3.39 -9.31 -5.97
C ILE A 110 4.78 -8.73 -5.70
N ASP A 111 5.26 -7.87 -6.59
CA ASP A 111 6.47 -7.08 -6.36
C ASP A 111 6.25 -6.09 -5.22
N THR A 112 7.33 -5.78 -4.50
CA THR A 112 7.23 -5.01 -3.27
C THR A 112 8.17 -3.83 -3.24
N CYS A 113 7.72 -2.77 -2.56
CA CYS A 113 8.53 -1.61 -2.24
C CYS A 113 8.43 -1.36 -0.73
N TRP A 114 9.54 -1.56 -0.02
CA TRP A 114 9.57 -1.37 1.42
C TRP A 114 9.85 0.08 1.76
N PHE A 115 8.87 0.72 2.41
CA PHE A 115 9.05 2.07 2.95
C PHE A 115 9.74 1.97 4.31
N ASN A 116 11.02 2.34 4.35
CA ASN A 116 11.89 2.18 5.50
C ASN A 116 12.57 3.50 5.88
N PRO A 117 11.82 4.48 6.43
CA PRO A 117 12.36 5.81 6.72
C PRO A 117 13.41 5.81 7.85
N THR A 118 13.39 4.82 8.73
CA THR A 118 14.33 4.72 9.86
C THR A 118 15.55 3.85 9.55
N HIS A 119 15.71 3.39 8.31
CA HIS A 119 16.85 2.59 7.87
C HIS A 119 17.04 1.31 8.70
N ARG A 120 15.93 0.60 9.01
CA ARG A 120 16.02 -0.69 9.69
C ARG A 120 16.75 -1.69 8.79
N PRO A 121 17.54 -2.61 9.38
CA PRO A 121 18.26 -3.59 8.57
C PRO A 121 17.29 -4.57 7.90
N ILE A 122 17.64 -4.96 6.66
CA ILE A 122 16.95 -6.02 5.95
C ILE A 122 17.28 -7.36 6.63
N GLY A 123 16.24 -8.17 6.89
CA GLY A 123 16.41 -9.52 7.41
C GLY A 123 16.66 -10.53 6.28
N THR A 124 16.00 -11.69 6.37
CA THR A 124 16.16 -12.76 5.37
C THR A 124 15.32 -12.52 4.12
N THR A 125 14.29 -11.69 4.21
CA THR A 125 13.41 -11.37 3.09
C THR A 125 13.89 -10.11 2.38
N GLN A 126 14.05 -10.22 1.06
CA GLN A 126 14.51 -9.11 0.22
C GLN A 126 13.30 -8.48 -0.48
N PRO A 127 12.98 -7.18 -0.23
CA PRO A 127 11.96 -6.49 -1.04
C PRO A 127 12.48 -6.25 -2.46
N THR A 128 11.56 -6.04 -3.41
CA THR A 128 11.96 -5.69 -4.78
C THR A 128 12.63 -4.33 -4.81
N TYR A 129 12.08 -3.38 -4.08
CA TYR A 129 12.62 -2.03 -3.93
C TYR A 129 12.60 -1.63 -2.45
N GLU A 130 13.46 -0.69 -2.08
CA GLU A 130 13.42 -0.04 -0.77
C GLU A 130 13.50 1.46 -0.97
N ILE A 131 12.64 2.21 -0.26
CA ILE A 131 12.64 3.67 -0.26
C ILE A 131 12.69 4.18 1.17
N HIS A 132 13.30 5.34 1.39
CA HIS A 132 13.43 5.95 2.70
C HIS A 132 12.53 7.18 2.88
N ASP A 133 11.95 7.66 1.80
CA ASP A 133 10.91 8.68 1.80
C ASP A 133 9.89 8.33 0.70
N LEU A 134 8.65 8.84 0.85
CA LEU A 134 7.57 8.45 -0.06
C LEU A 134 7.75 9.03 -1.46
N LEU A 135 8.35 10.21 -1.58
CA LEU A 135 8.55 10.83 -2.90
C LEU A 135 9.53 10.04 -3.76
N SER A 136 10.42 9.26 -3.14
CA SER A 136 11.33 8.38 -3.88
C SER A 136 10.59 7.32 -4.70
N LEU A 137 9.36 6.99 -4.35
CA LEU A 137 8.54 6.08 -5.14
C LEU A 137 8.33 6.59 -6.57
N LEU A 138 8.29 7.91 -6.75
CA LEU A 138 8.11 8.53 -8.05
C LEU A 138 9.29 8.27 -9.00
N THR A 139 10.45 7.91 -8.46
CA THR A 139 11.63 7.53 -9.26
C THR A 139 11.70 6.03 -9.53
N VAL A 140 11.02 5.22 -8.71
CA VAL A 140 10.92 3.76 -8.88
C VAL A 140 9.93 3.42 -9.99
N LEU A 141 8.82 4.15 -10.05
CA LEU A 141 7.77 3.96 -11.05
C LEU A 141 7.96 4.91 -12.24
N PRO A 142 7.82 4.41 -13.48
CA PRO A 142 7.98 5.25 -14.68
C PRO A 142 6.89 6.32 -14.84
#